data_5731dcbd2cd5080abee14ca02f36eb22
#
_entry.id   5731dcbd2cd5080abee14ca02f36eb22
#
_cell.length_a   1.000
_cell.length_b   1.000
_cell.length_c   1.000
_cell.angle_alpha   90.00
_cell.angle_beta   90.00
_cell.angle_gamma   90.00
#
_symmetry.space_group_name_H-M   'P 1'
#
loop_
_entity.id
_entity.type
_entity.pdbx_description
1 polymer ?
#
loop_
_entity_poly.entity_id
_entity_poly.type
_entity_poly.pdbx_seq_one_letter_code
_entity_poly.pdbx_strand_id
1 'polypeptide(L)'
;MRQPRLPFPRTATALVGLSCAAALTLSACSSDSETTPDASGPAAAVDGPITIVASTNVWASVAEAVAGDMATVESIIDDPSGDPHSYEASPGDAAMVAEASLVVYNGGGYDEFIENILEAEGQNVPTVNAFDLAGAGHSEEGHSDEEAHEEETHEEDDHSHGEVNEHVWYDVHSIAHVAEAITEALVETDADNAASYESNLAAFLTDLESLEADMEA
;
A
#
# COMPACT_ATOMS: atom_id res chain seq x y z
N MET A 1 -27.10 -51.50 -14.48
CA MET A 1 -26.40 -51.87 -13.25
C MET A 1 -26.87 -50.90 -12.14
N ARG A 2 -27.57 -51.46 -11.12
CA ARG A 2 -28.17 -50.68 -10.02
C ARG A 2 -27.17 -50.63 -8.89
N GLN A 3 -26.85 -49.42 -8.37
CA GLN A 3 -26.04 -49.28 -7.16
C GLN A 3 -26.93 -49.36 -5.91
N PRO A 4 -26.48 -50.02 -4.84
CA PRO A 4 -27.24 -50.13 -3.59
C PRO A 4 -27.02 -48.87 -2.72
N ARG A 5 -28.14 -48.43 -2.13
CA ARG A 5 -28.20 -47.36 -1.13
C ARG A 5 -27.89 -47.94 0.25
N LEU A 6 -26.94 -47.36 0.98
CA LEU A 6 -26.69 -47.66 2.39
C LEU A 6 -27.52 -46.75 3.32
N PRO A 7 -28.06 -47.27 4.41
CA PRO A 7 -28.89 -46.50 5.32
C PRO A 7 -28.05 -45.79 6.40
N PHE A 8 -28.45 -44.54 6.70
CA PHE A 8 -27.91 -43.78 7.85
C PHE A 8 -28.55 -44.22 9.15
N PRO A 9 -27.82 -44.34 10.26
CA PRO A 9 -28.40 -44.47 11.60
C PRO A 9 -28.73 -43.07 12.18
N ARG A 10 -29.99 -42.95 12.59
CA ARG A 10 -30.47 -41.89 13.48
C ARG A 10 -30.08 -42.28 14.94
N THR A 11 -29.38 -41.38 15.63
CA THR A 11 -29.38 -41.43 17.10
C THR A 11 -29.88 -40.06 17.64
N ALA A 12 -30.83 -40.24 18.54
CA ALA A 12 -31.56 -39.18 19.21
C ALA A 12 -30.93 -38.84 20.56
N THR A 13 -31.13 -37.60 21.01
CA THR A 13 -31.47 -37.16 22.33
C THR A 13 -30.41 -37.18 23.45
N ALA A 14 -30.10 -36.03 24.02
CA ALA A 14 -30.32 -35.73 25.42
C ALA A 14 -30.18 -34.23 25.72
N LEU A 15 -31.30 -33.64 26.18
CA LEU A 15 -31.40 -32.38 26.89
C LEU A 15 -30.82 -32.55 28.29
N VAL A 16 -29.91 -31.68 28.72
CA VAL A 16 -29.70 -31.37 30.14
C VAL A 16 -29.57 -29.85 30.27
N GLY A 17 -30.58 -29.26 30.86
CA GLY A 17 -30.56 -27.88 31.29
C GLY A 17 -29.80 -27.74 32.62
N LEU A 18 -29.10 -26.65 32.79
CA LEU A 18 -28.76 -26.13 34.12
C LEU A 18 -28.74 -24.60 34.07
N SER A 19 -29.73 -24.06 34.74
CA SER A 19 -29.86 -22.63 35.06
C SER A 19 -28.82 -22.26 36.12
N CYS A 20 -28.16 -21.10 35.97
CA CYS A 20 -27.66 -20.39 37.15
C CYS A 20 -27.71 -18.87 36.92
N ALA A 21 -28.22 -18.23 37.94
CA ALA A 21 -28.73 -16.88 38.08
C ALA A 21 -27.63 -15.79 38.10
N ALA A 22 -28.01 -14.66 37.62
CA ALA A 22 -27.87 -13.27 38.11
C ALA A 22 -26.74 -12.88 39.07
N ALA A 23 -25.98 -11.86 38.65
CA ALA A 23 -25.57 -10.77 39.54
C ALA A 23 -25.37 -9.49 38.71
N LEU A 24 -26.35 -8.59 38.80
CA LEU A 24 -26.27 -7.19 38.39
C LEU A 24 -25.48 -6.43 39.48
N THR A 25 -24.36 -5.78 39.12
CA THR A 25 -23.80 -4.69 39.89
C THR A 25 -23.75 -3.45 39.00
N LEU A 26 -24.70 -2.54 39.22
CA LEU A 26 -24.59 -1.15 38.80
C LEU A 26 -23.54 -0.48 39.72
N SER A 27 -22.52 0.11 39.09
CA SER A 27 -21.73 1.15 39.71
C SER A 27 -21.73 2.34 38.74
N ALA A 28 -22.60 3.29 39.07
CA ALA A 28 -22.57 4.62 38.49
C ALA A 28 -21.53 5.47 39.26
N CYS A 29 -20.54 6.02 38.57
CA CYS A 29 -19.85 7.22 39.00
C CYS A 29 -19.59 8.06 37.77
N SER A 30 -20.29 9.18 37.72
CA SER A 30 -20.09 10.26 36.78
C SER A 30 -18.77 10.98 37.13
N SER A 31 -17.98 11.30 36.09
CA SER A 31 -17.05 12.41 36.10
C SER A 31 -16.88 12.87 34.65
N ASP A 32 -17.43 14.03 34.36
CA ASP A 32 -17.14 14.82 33.18
C ASP A 32 -15.63 15.01 33.04
N SER A 33 -15.08 14.58 31.92
CA SER A 33 -13.85 15.08 31.35
C SER A 33 -13.98 14.94 29.86
N GLU A 34 -14.24 16.05 29.20
CA GLU A 34 -14.14 16.20 27.76
C GLU A 34 -12.68 15.90 27.37
N THR A 35 -12.45 14.69 26.87
CA THR A 35 -11.21 14.34 26.21
C THR A 35 -11.56 14.14 24.74
N THR A 36 -11.10 15.06 23.91
CA THR A 36 -11.05 14.91 22.47
C THR A 36 -10.37 13.58 22.16
N PRO A 37 -10.94 12.72 21.29
CA PRO A 37 -10.24 11.53 20.83
C PRO A 37 -9.08 11.95 19.94
N ASP A 38 -7.87 11.88 20.46
CA ASP A 38 -6.66 11.81 19.66
C ASP A 38 -6.69 10.44 18.95
N ALA A 39 -6.97 10.47 17.65
CA ALA A 39 -7.09 9.29 16.82
C ALA A 39 -5.73 8.84 16.27
N SER A 40 -4.71 8.81 17.13
CA SER A 40 -3.41 8.18 16.84
C SER A 40 -3.27 6.93 17.70
N GLY A 41 -4.08 5.92 17.40
CA GLY A 41 -3.84 4.56 17.86
C GLY A 41 -2.85 3.89 16.90
N PRO A 42 -1.93 3.03 17.41
CA PRO A 42 -1.11 2.23 16.51
C PRO A 42 -2.01 1.41 15.59
N ALA A 43 -1.65 1.33 14.30
CA ALA A 43 -2.30 0.45 13.34
C ALA A 43 -2.41 -0.94 13.95
N ALA A 44 -3.57 -1.57 13.84
CA ALA A 44 -3.76 -2.92 14.36
C ALA A 44 -2.84 -3.86 13.57
N ALA A 45 -1.95 -4.56 14.29
CA ALA A 45 -1.12 -5.60 13.68
C ALA A 45 -2.02 -6.59 12.93
N VAL A 46 -1.70 -6.85 11.68
CA VAL A 46 -2.47 -7.77 10.83
C VAL A 46 -2.17 -9.20 11.31
N ASP A 47 -3.21 -9.90 11.78
CA ASP A 47 -3.08 -11.28 12.29
C ASP A 47 -3.18 -12.26 11.11
N GLY A 48 -2.18 -12.29 10.23
CA GLY A 48 -2.16 -13.11 9.02
C GLY A 48 -0.89 -12.92 8.18
N PRO A 49 -0.73 -13.68 7.08
CA PRO A 49 0.39 -13.47 6.16
C PRO A 49 0.26 -12.09 5.49
N ILE A 50 1.38 -11.36 5.43
CA ILE A 50 1.45 -10.08 4.75
C ILE A 50 1.37 -10.32 3.24
N THR A 51 0.44 -9.64 2.59
CA THR A 51 0.30 -9.65 1.12
C THR A 51 0.45 -8.24 0.59
N ILE A 52 1.38 -8.05 -0.32
CA ILE A 52 1.61 -6.80 -1.03
C ILE A 52 1.07 -6.96 -2.45
N VAL A 53 0.22 -6.04 -2.87
CA VAL A 53 -0.29 -5.99 -4.25
C VAL A 53 0.34 -4.81 -4.96
N ALA A 54 1.06 -5.08 -6.05
CA ALA A 54 1.63 -4.05 -6.90
C ALA A 54 0.82 -3.85 -8.18
N SER A 55 0.72 -2.64 -8.69
CA SER A 55 0.04 -2.37 -9.97
C SER A 55 0.73 -3.07 -11.13
N THR A 56 2.06 -3.04 -11.14
CA THR A 56 2.91 -3.58 -12.20
C THR A 56 4.06 -4.42 -11.64
N ASN A 57 4.66 -5.22 -12.48
CA ASN A 57 5.84 -6.03 -12.15
C ASN A 57 7.06 -5.19 -11.72
N VAL A 58 7.15 -3.93 -12.16
CA VAL A 58 8.23 -3.02 -11.74
C VAL A 58 8.16 -2.76 -10.25
N TRP A 59 7.00 -2.33 -9.76
CA TRP A 59 6.80 -2.06 -8.34
C TRP A 59 6.75 -3.35 -7.51
N ALA A 60 6.28 -4.46 -8.10
CA ALA A 60 6.40 -5.77 -7.46
C ALA A 60 7.87 -6.14 -7.19
N SER A 61 8.78 -5.91 -8.15
CA SER A 61 10.21 -6.19 -7.97
C SER A 61 10.84 -5.36 -6.83
N VAL A 62 10.45 -4.09 -6.67
CA VAL A 62 10.91 -3.25 -5.55
C VAL A 62 10.37 -3.78 -4.22
N ALA A 63 9.08 -4.11 -4.19
CA ALA A 63 8.44 -4.68 -3.02
C ALA A 63 9.04 -6.03 -2.61
N GLU A 64 9.34 -6.92 -3.56
CA GLU A 64 10.00 -8.21 -3.33
C GLU A 64 11.40 -8.02 -2.74
N ALA A 65 12.17 -7.04 -3.25
CA ALA A 65 13.52 -6.76 -2.75
C ALA A 65 13.51 -6.34 -1.27
N VAL A 66 12.52 -5.55 -0.85
CA VAL A 66 12.36 -5.07 0.53
C VAL A 66 11.72 -6.13 1.42
N ALA A 67 10.65 -6.77 0.97
CA ALA A 67 9.89 -7.74 1.77
C ALA A 67 10.65 -9.04 1.99
N GLY A 68 11.45 -9.49 1.02
CA GLY A 68 12.09 -10.80 1.04
C GLY A 68 11.08 -11.92 1.22
N ASP A 69 11.42 -12.90 2.04
CA ASP A 69 10.55 -14.07 2.32
C ASP A 69 9.46 -13.77 3.38
N MET A 70 9.37 -12.52 3.89
CA MET A 70 8.45 -12.18 4.99
C MET A 70 7.05 -11.82 4.50
N ALA A 71 6.87 -11.48 3.23
CA ALA A 71 5.58 -11.19 2.63
C ALA A 71 5.41 -11.90 1.28
N THR A 72 4.15 -12.04 0.86
CA THR A 72 3.83 -12.46 -0.51
C THR A 72 3.62 -11.21 -1.35
N VAL A 73 4.26 -11.12 -2.51
CA VAL A 73 4.08 -10.00 -3.45
C VAL A 73 3.39 -10.52 -4.71
N GLU A 74 2.34 -9.83 -5.12
CA GLU A 74 1.58 -10.14 -6.34
C GLU A 74 1.48 -8.87 -7.19
N SER A 75 1.67 -8.99 -8.52
CA SER A 75 1.42 -7.88 -9.45
C SER A 75 0.14 -8.09 -10.24
N ILE A 76 -0.63 -7.02 -10.46
CA ILE A 76 -1.84 -7.08 -11.29
C ILE A 76 -1.45 -7.18 -12.76
N ILE A 77 -0.50 -6.34 -13.20
CA ILE A 77 0.07 -6.41 -14.55
C ILE A 77 1.45 -7.04 -14.44
N ASP A 78 1.52 -8.34 -14.70
CA ASP A 78 2.76 -9.12 -14.66
C ASP A 78 3.46 -9.17 -16.03
N ASP A 79 2.72 -9.06 -17.13
CA ASP A 79 3.29 -9.03 -18.48
C ASP A 79 3.96 -7.67 -18.76
N PRO A 80 5.29 -7.62 -19.00
CA PRO A 80 5.99 -6.37 -19.28
C PRO A 80 5.56 -5.68 -20.58
N SER A 81 4.74 -6.32 -21.41
CA SER A 81 4.11 -5.71 -22.58
C SER A 81 2.69 -5.18 -22.31
N GLY A 82 2.17 -5.37 -21.10
CA GLY A 82 0.89 -4.82 -20.66
C GLY A 82 0.97 -3.30 -20.60
N ASP A 83 -0.07 -2.63 -21.10
CA ASP A 83 -0.18 -1.17 -21.05
C ASP A 83 -1.09 -0.75 -19.89
N PRO A 84 -0.53 -0.16 -18.80
CA PRO A 84 -1.33 0.24 -17.64
C PRO A 84 -2.35 1.33 -17.93
N HIS A 85 -2.09 2.24 -18.88
CA HIS A 85 -3.03 3.30 -19.24
C HIS A 85 -4.35 2.78 -19.81
N SER A 86 -4.31 1.64 -20.48
CA SER A 86 -5.48 1.03 -21.11
C SER A 86 -5.99 -0.21 -20.37
N TYR A 87 -5.44 -0.51 -19.19
CA TYR A 87 -5.82 -1.68 -18.43
C TYR A 87 -7.21 -1.53 -17.81
N GLU A 88 -8.08 -2.50 -18.07
CA GLU A 88 -9.42 -2.57 -17.48
C GLU A 88 -9.41 -3.59 -16.34
N ALA A 89 -9.49 -3.11 -15.10
CA ALA A 89 -9.47 -3.96 -13.92
C ALA A 89 -10.65 -4.95 -13.89
N SER A 90 -10.36 -6.18 -13.55
CA SER A 90 -11.35 -7.23 -13.33
C SER A 90 -11.88 -7.21 -11.89
N PRO A 91 -13.04 -7.84 -11.60
CA PRO A 91 -13.46 -8.05 -10.22
C PRO A 91 -12.47 -8.86 -9.37
N GLY A 92 -11.61 -9.65 -10.00
CA GLY A 92 -10.53 -10.37 -9.33
C GLY A 92 -9.46 -9.41 -8.82
N ASP A 93 -9.06 -8.43 -9.64
CA ASP A 93 -8.08 -7.41 -9.28
C ASP A 93 -8.59 -6.54 -8.12
N ALA A 94 -9.87 -6.16 -8.16
CA ALA A 94 -10.50 -5.43 -7.05
C ALA A 94 -10.48 -6.25 -5.75
N ALA A 95 -10.72 -7.55 -5.82
CA ALA A 95 -10.63 -8.43 -4.66
C ALA A 95 -9.19 -8.54 -4.12
N MET A 96 -8.18 -8.65 -5.01
CA MET A 96 -6.77 -8.66 -4.60
C MET A 96 -6.39 -7.38 -3.85
N VAL A 97 -6.75 -6.22 -4.39
CA VAL A 97 -6.51 -4.92 -3.75
C VAL A 97 -7.23 -4.83 -2.40
N ALA A 98 -8.47 -5.29 -2.32
CA ALA A 98 -9.27 -5.26 -1.09
C ALA A 98 -8.70 -6.15 0.04
N GLU A 99 -8.03 -7.24 -0.31
CA GLU A 99 -7.45 -8.20 0.63
C GLU A 99 -5.96 -7.91 0.92
N ALA A 100 -5.36 -6.92 0.26
CA ALA A 100 -3.97 -6.56 0.43
C ALA A 100 -3.67 -5.96 1.81
N SER A 101 -2.49 -6.25 2.35
CA SER A 101 -1.93 -5.56 3.52
C SER A 101 -1.28 -4.23 3.14
N LEU A 102 -0.81 -4.12 1.89
CA LEU A 102 -0.19 -2.93 1.30
C LEU A 102 -0.43 -2.94 -0.21
N VAL A 103 -0.76 -1.79 -0.78
CA VAL A 103 -0.84 -1.59 -2.24
C VAL A 103 0.25 -0.64 -2.68
N VAL A 104 1.03 -1.04 -3.69
CA VAL A 104 2.11 -0.24 -4.29
C VAL A 104 1.76 0.05 -5.74
N TYR A 105 1.67 1.32 -6.12
CA TYR A 105 1.29 1.70 -7.48
C TYR A 105 2.04 2.94 -7.94
N ASN A 106 2.01 3.17 -9.25
CA ASN A 106 2.73 4.30 -9.83
C ASN A 106 2.07 5.64 -9.51
N GLY A 107 0.77 5.77 -9.74
CA GLY A 107 0.07 7.05 -9.70
C GLY A 107 0.36 7.95 -10.90
N GLY A 108 0.02 9.23 -10.78
CA GLY A 108 0.26 10.22 -11.84
C GLY A 108 -0.50 9.96 -13.14
N GLY A 109 -1.58 9.18 -13.10
CA GLY A 109 -2.37 8.81 -14.28
C GLY A 109 -1.86 7.58 -15.03
N TYR A 110 -0.76 6.96 -14.58
CA TYR A 110 -0.17 5.80 -15.26
C TYR A 110 -1.00 4.52 -15.09
N ASP A 111 -1.48 4.26 -13.88
CA ASP A 111 -2.23 3.08 -13.48
C ASP A 111 -3.54 3.45 -12.75
N GLU A 112 -4.31 4.34 -13.38
CA GLU A 112 -5.60 4.87 -12.84
C GLU A 112 -6.56 3.77 -12.38
N PHE A 113 -6.42 2.55 -12.90
CA PHE A 113 -7.28 1.43 -12.50
C PHE A 113 -7.14 1.10 -11.00
N ILE A 114 -5.96 1.32 -10.39
CA ILE A 114 -5.76 1.16 -8.94
C ILE A 114 -6.53 2.23 -8.18
N GLU A 115 -6.43 3.49 -8.58
CA GLU A 115 -7.13 4.60 -7.93
C GLU A 115 -8.65 4.40 -8.00
N ASN A 116 -9.14 3.96 -9.18
CA ASN A 116 -10.55 3.63 -9.37
C ASN A 116 -11.03 2.48 -8.46
N ILE A 117 -10.20 1.45 -8.23
CA ILE A 117 -10.52 0.36 -7.30
C ILE A 117 -10.57 0.88 -5.87
N LEU A 118 -9.55 1.63 -5.44
CA LEU A 118 -9.47 2.19 -4.08
C LEU A 118 -10.64 3.11 -3.77
N GLU A 119 -11.06 3.94 -4.72
CA GLU A 119 -12.23 4.81 -4.59
C GLU A 119 -13.55 4.02 -4.51
N ALA A 120 -13.70 2.99 -5.35
CA ALA A 120 -14.94 2.21 -5.42
C ALA A 120 -15.18 1.35 -4.17
N GLU A 121 -14.12 0.75 -3.65
CA GLU A 121 -14.18 -0.15 -2.49
C GLU A 121 -14.23 0.61 -1.16
N GLY A 122 -13.91 1.92 -1.14
CA GLY A 122 -13.91 2.75 0.08
C GLY A 122 -12.92 2.23 1.14
N GLN A 123 -11.87 1.58 0.71
CA GLN A 123 -10.93 0.83 1.55
C GLN A 123 -9.89 1.76 2.17
N ASN A 124 -9.59 1.52 3.45
CA ASN A 124 -8.42 2.09 4.14
C ASN A 124 -7.22 1.12 4.06
N VAL A 125 -6.95 0.58 2.87
CA VAL A 125 -5.74 -0.22 2.67
C VAL A 125 -4.54 0.72 2.65
N PRO A 126 -3.46 0.45 3.37
CA PRO A 126 -2.22 1.22 3.25
C PRO A 126 -1.73 1.24 1.81
N THR A 127 -1.29 2.40 1.33
CA THR A 127 -0.85 2.59 -0.06
C THR A 127 0.49 3.29 -0.13
N VAL A 128 1.28 2.93 -1.14
CA VAL A 128 2.48 3.66 -1.56
C VAL A 128 2.27 4.11 -3.00
N ASN A 129 2.17 5.43 -3.21
CA ASN A 129 2.07 6.07 -4.51
C ASN A 129 3.44 6.62 -4.91
N ALA A 130 4.05 6.02 -5.92
CA ALA A 130 5.41 6.35 -6.34
C ALA A 130 5.54 7.77 -6.90
N PHE A 131 4.53 8.21 -7.66
CA PHE A 131 4.51 9.55 -8.26
C PHE A 131 4.47 10.66 -7.21
N ASP A 132 3.67 10.49 -6.16
CA ASP A 132 3.59 11.47 -5.08
C ASP A 132 4.92 11.58 -4.33
N LEU A 133 5.61 10.46 -4.12
CA LEU A 133 6.94 10.43 -3.48
C LEU A 133 8.01 11.10 -4.35
N ALA A 134 8.00 10.86 -5.67
CA ALA A 134 8.91 11.52 -6.60
C ALA A 134 8.72 13.05 -6.61
N GLY A 135 7.46 13.52 -6.58
CA GLY A 135 7.13 14.95 -6.49
C GLY A 135 7.58 15.60 -5.19
N ALA A 136 7.54 14.89 -4.07
CA ALA A 136 7.98 15.39 -2.77
C ALA A 136 9.51 15.56 -2.70
N GLY A 137 10.28 14.65 -3.33
CA GLY A 137 11.74 14.72 -3.35
C GLY A 137 12.32 15.93 -4.11
N HIS A 138 11.62 16.44 -5.10
CA HIS A 138 12.06 17.61 -5.86
C HIS A 138 11.80 18.97 -5.17
N SER A 139 11.08 18.99 -4.06
CA SER A 139 10.77 20.24 -3.32
C SER A 139 11.84 20.63 -2.30
N GLU A 140 12.79 19.78 -1.97
CA GLU A 140 13.82 20.03 -0.93
C GLU A 140 15.09 20.68 -1.47
N GLU A 141 15.34 20.65 -2.79
CA GLU A 141 16.47 21.36 -3.41
C GLU A 141 16.04 22.79 -3.83
N GLY A 142 15.77 23.63 -2.81
CA GLY A 142 15.41 25.02 -3.02
C GLY A 142 16.51 25.82 -3.69
N HIS A 143 16.36 26.13 -4.96
CA HIS A 143 17.04 27.26 -5.55
C HIS A 143 16.44 28.56 -5.01
N SER A 144 17.07 29.11 -3.96
CA SER A 144 16.89 30.50 -3.55
C SER A 144 17.73 31.39 -4.44
N ASP A 145 17.22 31.74 -5.61
CA ASP A 145 17.68 32.89 -6.36
C ASP A 145 16.64 34.02 -6.21
N GLU A 146 16.87 34.89 -5.23
CA GLU A 146 16.25 36.20 -5.16
C GLU A 146 16.88 37.08 -6.26
N GLU A 147 16.23 37.13 -7.40
CA GLU A 147 16.44 38.21 -8.36
C GLU A 147 15.10 38.91 -8.59
N ALA A 148 15.03 40.14 -8.08
CA ALA A 148 13.93 41.08 -8.29
C ALA A 148 13.91 41.48 -9.78
N HIS A 149 12.82 41.18 -10.49
CA HIS A 149 12.53 41.79 -11.78
C HIS A 149 11.16 42.45 -11.81
N GLU A 150 11.18 43.67 -12.33
CA GLU A 150 10.15 44.69 -12.47
C GLU A 150 8.97 44.21 -13.35
N GLU A 151 7.79 44.78 -13.03
CA GLU A 151 6.52 44.57 -13.73
C GLU A 151 6.62 44.88 -15.24
N GLU A 152 6.43 43.86 -16.08
CA GLU A 152 5.95 44.05 -17.42
C GLU A 152 4.72 43.15 -17.63
N THR A 153 3.63 43.78 -18.01
CA THR A 153 2.35 43.15 -18.34
C THR A 153 2.48 42.34 -19.62
N HIS A 154 2.38 41.04 -19.52
CA HIS A 154 2.20 40.16 -20.67
C HIS A 154 0.91 39.38 -20.57
N GLU A 155 0.24 39.33 -21.72
CA GLU A 155 -1.00 38.69 -22.06
C GLU A 155 -1.02 37.19 -21.65
N GLU A 156 -2.23 36.70 -21.36
CA GLU A 156 -2.52 35.34 -20.95
C GLU A 156 -1.99 34.32 -21.97
N ASP A 157 -0.75 33.89 -21.79
CA ASP A 157 -0.26 32.65 -22.36
C ASP A 157 -0.65 31.54 -21.39
N ASP A 158 -1.51 30.66 -21.85
CA ASP A 158 -1.86 29.37 -21.28
C ASP A 158 -0.56 28.57 -21.07
N HIS A 159 0.09 28.78 -19.90
CA HIS A 159 1.20 27.94 -19.47
C HIS A 159 0.61 26.57 -19.13
N SER A 160 0.48 25.75 -20.16
CA SER A 160 0.48 24.31 -20.00
C SER A 160 1.67 23.99 -19.09
N HIS A 161 1.39 23.77 -17.81
CA HIS A 161 2.32 23.13 -16.88
C HIS A 161 2.67 21.82 -17.57
N GLY A 162 3.94 21.67 -17.99
CA GLY A 162 4.39 20.49 -18.72
C GLY A 162 3.90 19.27 -17.95
N GLU A 163 3.24 18.37 -18.66
CA GLU A 163 2.77 17.12 -18.09
C GLU A 163 3.93 16.51 -17.31
N VAL A 164 3.76 16.37 -16.01
CA VAL A 164 4.79 15.76 -15.18
C VAL A 164 4.93 14.34 -15.67
N ASN A 165 6.16 13.92 -15.97
CA ASN A 165 6.41 12.59 -16.51
C ASN A 165 6.10 11.54 -15.45
N GLU A 166 5.07 10.74 -15.69
CA GLU A 166 4.62 9.67 -14.80
C GLU A 166 5.58 8.48 -14.72
N HIS A 167 6.58 8.41 -15.59
CA HIS A 167 7.52 7.29 -15.65
C HIS A 167 8.63 7.39 -14.59
N VAL A 168 8.21 7.51 -13.33
CA VAL A 168 9.11 7.80 -12.17
C VAL A 168 10.08 6.67 -11.84
N TRP A 169 9.83 5.45 -12.31
CA TRP A 169 10.74 4.31 -12.10
C TRP A 169 12.05 4.37 -12.91
N TYR A 170 12.19 5.33 -13.82
CA TYR A 170 13.47 5.59 -14.48
C TYR A 170 14.42 6.45 -13.64
N ASP A 171 13.94 7.05 -12.56
CA ASP A 171 14.73 7.82 -11.63
C ASP A 171 15.11 6.96 -10.41
N VAL A 172 16.41 6.73 -10.22
CA VAL A 172 16.95 5.89 -9.15
C VAL A 172 16.58 6.41 -7.76
N HIS A 173 16.56 7.74 -7.60
CA HIS A 173 16.18 8.37 -6.33
C HIS A 173 14.70 8.14 -6.01
N SER A 174 13.82 8.22 -7.00
CA SER A 174 12.40 7.91 -6.83
C SER A 174 12.18 6.45 -6.42
N ILE A 175 12.94 5.51 -7.01
CA ILE A 175 12.91 4.10 -6.61
C ILE A 175 13.35 3.92 -5.15
N ALA A 176 14.40 4.64 -4.72
CA ALA A 176 14.87 4.59 -3.34
C ALA A 176 13.78 5.07 -2.36
N HIS A 177 13.13 6.20 -2.63
CA HIS A 177 12.04 6.72 -1.79
C HIS A 177 10.84 5.75 -1.73
N VAL A 178 10.49 5.10 -2.83
CA VAL A 178 9.43 4.07 -2.84
C VAL A 178 9.84 2.88 -1.97
N ALA A 179 11.08 2.40 -2.06
CA ALA A 179 11.56 1.31 -1.23
C ALA A 179 11.57 1.65 0.26
N GLU A 180 11.93 2.89 0.62
CA GLU A 180 11.86 3.41 1.99
C GLU A 180 10.41 3.44 2.50
N ALA A 181 9.47 3.96 1.70
CA ALA A 181 8.05 4.01 2.07
C ALA A 181 7.42 2.62 2.22
N ILE A 182 7.78 1.67 1.35
CA ILE A 182 7.36 0.27 1.49
C ILE A 182 7.88 -0.31 2.80
N THR A 183 9.16 -0.05 3.14
CA THR A 183 9.75 -0.52 4.39
C THR A 183 9.02 0.04 5.60
N GLU A 184 8.72 1.34 5.61
CA GLU A 184 8.00 2.00 6.70
C GLU A 184 6.61 1.36 6.90
N ALA A 185 5.86 1.18 5.83
CA ALA A 185 4.54 0.55 5.87
C ALA A 185 4.60 -0.91 6.39
N LEU A 186 5.63 -1.66 5.99
CA LEU A 186 5.83 -3.04 6.46
C LEU A 186 6.22 -3.09 7.95
N VAL A 187 7.09 -2.19 8.40
CA VAL A 187 7.48 -2.08 9.82
C VAL A 187 6.29 -1.70 10.70
N GLU A 188 5.40 -0.85 10.22
CA GLU A 188 4.17 -0.48 10.94
C GLU A 188 3.18 -1.66 11.04
N THR A 189 3.09 -2.46 9.97
CA THR A 189 2.12 -3.57 9.87
C THR A 189 2.62 -4.85 10.54
N ASP A 190 3.94 -5.11 10.47
CA ASP A 190 4.62 -6.33 10.94
C ASP A 190 5.92 -5.99 11.66
N ALA A 191 5.79 -5.39 12.84
CA ALA A 191 6.91 -4.96 13.66
C ALA A 191 7.85 -6.10 14.11
N ASP A 192 7.37 -7.33 14.13
CA ASP A 192 8.18 -8.50 14.51
C ASP A 192 9.28 -8.79 13.46
N ASN A 193 9.06 -8.45 12.20
CA ASN A 193 10.01 -8.62 11.11
C ASN A 193 10.72 -7.31 10.70
N ALA A 194 10.55 -6.21 11.44
CA ALA A 194 11.11 -4.89 11.13
C ALA A 194 12.62 -4.93 10.78
N ALA A 195 13.43 -5.62 11.58
CA ALA A 195 14.87 -5.72 11.35
C ALA A 195 15.23 -6.43 10.01
N SER A 196 14.38 -7.33 9.54
CA SER A 196 14.56 -7.99 8.24
C SER A 196 14.28 -7.04 7.10
N TYR A 197 13.17 -6.28 7.18
CA TYR A 197 12.82 -5.26 6.19
C TYR A 197 13.88 -4.17 6.08
N GLU A 198 14.34 -3.62 7.21
CA GLU A 198 15.41 -2.61 7.26
C GLU A 198 16.73 -3.13 6.69
N SER A 199 17.08 -4.40 6.95
CA SER A 199 18.28 -5.03 6.38
C SER A 199 18.19 -5.21 4.88
N ASN A 200 17.01 -5.61 4.37
CA ASN A 200 16.76 -5.78 2.94
C ASN A 200 16.78 -4.42 2.22
N LEU A 201 16.16 -3.40 2.79
CA LEU A 201 16.24 -2.03 2.30
C LEU A 201 17.68 -1.56 2.15
N ALA A 202 18.51 -1.72 3.21
CA ALA A 202 19.91 -1.30 3.17
C ALA A 202 20.72 -2.01 2.06
N ALA A 203 20.43 -3.29 1.81
CA ALA A 203 21.05 -4.03 0.71
C ALA A 203 20.58 -3.49 -0.65
N PHE A 204 19.28 -3.27 -0.80
CA PHE A 204 18.67 -2.74 -2.03
C PHE A 204 19.20 -1.34 -2.37
N LEU A 205 19.29 -0.43 -1.39
CA LEU A 205 19.87 0.92 -1.60
C LEU A 205 21.33 0.86 -2.02
N THR A 206 22.12 -0.08 -1.49
CA THR A 206 23.51 -0.29 -1.92
C THR A 206 23.60 -0.74 -3.38
N ASP A 207 22.69 -1.60 -3.82
CA ASP A 207 22.62 -2.04 -5.21
C ASP A 207 22.20 -0.89 -6.14
N LEU A 208 21.27 -0.03 -5.71
CA LEU A 208 20.89 1.19 -6.45
C LEU A 208 22.05 2.18 -6.59
N GLU A 209 22.81 2.45 -5.52
CA GLU A 209 24.02 3.30 -5.57
C GLU A 209 25.06 2.76 -6.56
N SER A 210 25.22 1.43 -6.60
CA SER A 210 26.11 0.79 -7.56
C SER A 210 25.64 0.95 -9.00
N LEU A 211 24.32 0.82 -9.23
CA LEU A 211 23.71 1.03 -10.54
C LEU A 211 23.89 2.47 -11.02
N GLU A 212 23.66 3.44 -10.15
CA GLU A 212 23.84 4.87 -10.45
C GLU A 212 25.29 5.17 -10.85
N ALA A 213 26.27 4.66 -10.09
CA ALA A 213 27.68 4.81 -10.41
C ALA A 213 28.05 4.19 -11.77
N ASP A 214 27.44 3.06 -12.13
CA ASP A 214 27.64 2.42 -13.43
C ASP A 214 27.02 3.22 -14.59
N MET A 215 25.92 3.93 -14.33
CA MET A 215 25.24 4.79 -15.33
C MET A 215 26.04 6.07 -15.60
N GLU A 216 26.83 6.56 -14.63
CA GLU A 216 27.65 7.76 -14.77
C GLU A 216 29.03 7.48 -15.43
N ALA A 217 29.44 6.23 -15.61
CA ALA A 217 30.77 5.83 -16.07
C ALA A 217 30.88 5.75 -17.59
#